data_a5ad17b19dad428d72ccbf3c603d85f4
#
_entry.id   a5ad17b19dad428d72ccbf3c603d85f4
#
_cell.length_a   1.000
_cell.length_b   1.000
_cell.length_c   1.000
_cell.angle_alpha   90.00
_cell.angle_beta   90.00
_cell.angle_gamma   90.00
#
_symmetry.space_group_name_H-M   'P 1'
#
loop_
_entity.id
_entity.type
_entity.pdbx_description
1 polymer ?
#
loop_
_entity_poly.entity_id
_entity_poly.type
_entity_poly.pdbx_seq_one_letter_code
_entity_poly.pdbx_strand_id
1 'polypeptide(L)'
;MLSILVAIVLLIASVFVYTSLIKPEYKEISGLRDKAATLSQTYNNYESLNKKFQEIFAQYQNLGDLEKQLSMILPSKIDAAYAANQISSITQKNKSNLLSLTTRQLAIRPGVGTVKGIGTLRMEAKLSGNYEDFKMFLRDMESNIMISDLVSLRIEKQKGGDGIIYTLTIDAYYQAE
;
A
#
# COMPACT_ATOMS: atom_id res chain seq x y z
N MET A 1 47.35 -39.25 31.21
CA MET A 1 47.33 -38.95 29.79
C MET A 1 45.94 -39.11 29.21
N LEU A 2 45.27 -40.26 29.42
CA LEU A 2 43.93 -40.55 28.86
C LEU A 2 42.85 -39.56 29.31
N SER A 3 42.84 -39.15 30.60
CA SER A 3 41.85 -38.23 31.16
C SER A 3 41.93 -36.82 30.56
N ILE A 4 43.13 -36.37 30.22
CA ILE A 4 43.31 -35.06 29.57
C ILE A 4 42.75 -35.07 28.13
N LEU A 5 42.95 -36.17 27.43
CA LEU A 5 42.45 -36.35 26.07
C LEU A 5 40.91 -36.37 26.02
N VAL A 6 40.28 -37.05 27.02
CA VAL A 6 38.81 -37.06 27.17
C VAL A 6 38.28 -35.65 27.50
N ALA A 7 38.97 -34.91 28.37
CA ALA A 7 38.56 -33.53 28.72
C ALA A 7 38.58 -32.59 27.48
N ILE A 8 39.62 -32.71 26.65
CA ILE A 8 39.73 -31.90 25.41
C ILE A 8 38.61 -32.24 24.43
N VAL A 9 38.28 -33.52 24.24
CA VAL A 9 37.19 -33.96 23.36
C VAL A 9 35.85 -33.44 23.86
N LEU A 10 35.56 -33.48 25.15
CA LEU A 10 34.33 -32.94 25.73
C LEU A 10 34.24 -31.41 25.58
N LEU A 11 35.36 -30.71 25.68
CA LEU A 11 35.39 -29.27 25.50
C LEU A 11 35.07 -28.88 24.01
N ILE A 12 35.68 -29.59 23.06
CA ILE A 12 35.40 -29.40 21.64
C ILE A 12 33.94 -29.74 21.32
N ALA A 13 33.42 -30.84 21.86
CA ALA A 13 32.01 -31.22 21.67
C ALA A 13 31.04 -30.16 22.26
N SER A 14 31.35 -29.60 23.42
CA SER A 14 30.56 -28.54 24.02
C SER A 14 30.49 -27.26 23.15
N VAL A 15 31.62 -26.82 22.61
CA VAL A 15 31.71 -25.67 21.71
C VAL A 15 30.96 -25.95 20.42
N PHE A 16 31.04 -27.15 19.89
CA PHE A 16 30.33 -27.55 18.68
C PHE A 16 28.82 -27.52 18.88
N VAL A 17 28.32 -28.07 19.98
CA VAL A 17 26.87 -28.03 20.32
C VAL A 17 26.43 -26.60 20.49
N TYR A 18 27.17 -25.75 21.17
CA TYR A 18 26.85 -24.35 21.35
C TYR A 18 26.74 -23.59 20.01
N THR A 19 27.73 -23.75 19.15
CA THR A 19 27.77 -23.01 17.86
C THR A 19 26.79 -23.55 16.83
N SER A 20 26.52 -24.86 16.83
CA SER A 20 25.71 -25.52 15.80
C SER A 20 24.21 -25.58 16.14
N LEU A 21 23.86 -25.68 17.43
CA LEU A 21 22.45 -25.78 17.87
C LEU A 21 21.96 -24.51 18.53
N ILE A 22 22.71 -23.97 19.48
CA ILE A 22 22.20 -22.88 20.33
C ILE A 22 22.23 -21.53 19.61
N LYS A 23 23.34 -21.23 18.97
CA LYS A 23 23.52 -19.91 18.30
C LYS A 23 22.53 -19.65 17.18
N PRO A 24 22.18 -20.59 16.28
CA PRO A 24 21.16 -20.33 15.24
C PRO A 24 19.76 -20.12 15.82
N GLU A 25 19.37 -20.88 16.85
CA GLU A 25 18.08 -20.73 17.53
C GLU A 25 17.91 -19.36 18.18
N TYR A 26 18.96 -18.87 18.85
CA TYR A 26 18.94 -17.49 19.39
C TYR A 26 18.80 -16.42 18.34
N LYS A 27 19.38 -16.61 17.16
CA LYS A 27 19.29 -15.69 16.04
C LYS A 27 17.88 -15.66 15.43
N GLU A 28 17.24 -16.82 15.36
CA GLU A 28 15.86 -16.96 14.90
C GLU A 28 14.86 -16.32 15.89
N ILE A 29 15.02 -16.59 17.18
CA ILE A 29 14.21 -15.98 18.25
C ILE A 29 14.37 -14.45 18.25
N SER A 30 15.58 -13.94 18.10
CA SER A 30 15.82 -12.49 17.97
C SER A 30 15.08 -11.91 16.74
N GLY A 31 15.18 -12.55 15.58
CA GLY A 31 14.48 -12.14 14.38
C GLY A 31 12.95 -12.17 14.50
N LEU A 32 12.40 -13.14 15.23
CA LEU A 32 10.97 -13.21 15.51
C LEU A 32 10.51 -12.10 16.48
N ARG A 33 11.34 -11.79 17.50
CA ARG A 33 11.07 -10.68 18.43
C ARG A 33 11.09 -9.34 17.72
N ASP A 34 12.06 -9.11 16.84
CA ASP A 34 12.15 -7.87 16.05
C ASP A 34 10.93 -7.71 15.12
N LYS A 35 10.50 -8.79 14.47
CA LYS A 35 9.27 -8.80 13.67
C LYS A 35 8.03 -8.52 14.50
N ALA A 36 7.92 -9.14 15.69
CA ALA A 36 6.79 -8.90 16.59
C ALA A 36 6.78 -7.45 17.10
N ALA A 37 7.94 -6.89 17.44
CA ALA A 37 8.07 -5.50 17.85
C ALA A 37 7.67 -4.53 16.73
N THR A 38 8.15 -4.77 15.51
CA THR A 38 7.80 -3.96 14.33
C THR A 38 6.31 -4.03 14.03
N LEU A 39 5.72 -5.23 14.10
CA LEU A 39 4.29 -5.42 13.87
C LEU A 39 3.45 -4.70 14.95
N SER A 40 3.86 -4.80 16.22
CA SER A 40 3.21 -4.09 17.32
C SER A 40 3.31 -2.57 17.17
N GLN A 41 4.47 -2.04 16.75
CA GLN A 41 4.65 -0.62 16.50
C GLN A 41 3.78 -0.15 15.32
N THR A 42 3.72 -0.94 14.26
CA THR A 42 2.87 -0.67 13.11
C THR A 42 1.39 -0.65 13.51
N TYR A 43 0.95 -1.63 14.31
CA TYR A 43 -0.41 -1.69 14.83
C TYR A 43 -0.76 -0.45 15.68
N ASN A 44 0.13 -0.06 16.61
CA ASN A 44 -0.05 1.12 17.45
C ASN A 44 -0.08 2.42 16.62
N ASN A 45 0.71 2.50 15.55
CA ASN A 45 0.66 3.63 14.62
C ASN A 45 -0.69 3.70 13.89
N TYR A 46 -1.21 2.56 13.42
CA TYR A 46 -2.55 2.50 12.81
C TYR A 46 -3.66 2.87 13.80
N GLU A 47 -3.56 2.40 15.04
CA GLU A 47 -4.53 2.76 16.09
C GLU A 47 -4.50 4.26 16.41
N SER A 48 -3.30 4.84 16.52
CA SER A 48 -3.13 6.28 16.77
C SER A 48 -3.63 7.14 15.61
N LEU A 49 -3.37 6.70 14.37
CA LEU A 49 -3.92 7.34 13.16
C LEU A 49 -5.44 7.27 13.14
N ASN A 50 -6.01 6.13 13.48
CA ASN A 50 -7.47 5.95 13.52
C ASN A 50 -8.12 6.84 14.61
N LYS A 51 -7.49 6.95 15.79
CA LYS A 51 -7.95 7.87 16.85
C LYS A 51 -7.87 9.33 16.42
N LYS A 52 -6.76 9.75 15.81
CA LYS A 52 -6.64 11.12 15.26
C LYS A 52 -7.67 11.38 14.17
N PHE A 53 -7.94 10.39 13.32
CA PHE A 53 -8.98 10.51 12.29
C PHE A 53 -10.37 10.68 12.91
N GLN A 54 -10.67 9.92 13.97
CA GLN A 54 -11.94 10.05 14.69
C GLN A 54 -12.06 11.40 15.43
N GLU A 55 -10.99 11.89 16.04
CA GLU A 55 -10.95 13.21 16.68
C GLU A 55 -11.17 14.34 15.68
N ILE A 56 -10.48 14.29 14.54
CA ILE A 56 -10.67 15.24 13.45
C ILE A 56 -12.12 15.15 12.93
N PHE A 57 -12.63 13.95 12.73
CA PHE A 57 -14.00 13.74 12.24
C PHE A 57 -15.05 14.25 13.25
N ALA A 58 -14.84 14.06 14.56
CA ALA A 58 -15.73 14.56 15.60
C ALA A 58 -15.71 16.11 15.66
N GLN A 59 -14.58 16.75 15.45
CA GLN A 59 -14.47 18.22 15.34
C GLN A 59 -15.19 18.76 14.10
N TYR A 60 -15.23 17.98 13.02
CA TYR A 60 -15.84 18.37 11.76
C TYR A 60 -17.35 18.09 11.66
N GLN A 61 -17.94 17.26 12.54
CA GLN A 61 -19.39 16.99 12.56
C GLN A 61 -20.28 18.22 12.78
N ASN A 62 -19.71 19.33 13.25
CA ASN A 62 -20.44 20.58 13.48
C ASN A 62 -20.44 21.58 12.31
N LEU A 63 -19.88 21.22 11.16
CA LEU A 63 -19.68 22.15 10.05
C LEU A 63 -20.35 21.64 8.76
N GLY A 64 -21.62 22.01 8.58
CA GLY A 64 -22.44 21.59 7.43
C GLY A 64 -21.87 21.90 6.03
N ASP A 65 -20.90 22.83 5.92
CA ASP A 65 -20.19 23.10 4.67
C ASP A 65 -19.07 22.09 4.37
N LEU A 66 -18.58 21.39 5.39
CA LEU A 66 -17.55 20.37 5.23
C LEU A 66 -18.10 19.02 4.73
N GLU A 67 -19.38 18.73 4.96
CA GLU A 67 -20.02 17.54 4.41
C GLU A 67 -19.98 17.57 2.86
N LYS A 68 -20.15 18.74 2.26
CA LYS A 68 -19.99 18.92 0.81
C LYS A 68 -18.54 18.74 0.35
N GLN A 69 -17.57 19.25 1.10
CA GLN A 69 -16.15 19.06 0.75
C GLN A 69 -15.69 17.62 0.98
N LEU A 70 -16.14 16.96 2.05
CA LEU A 70 -15.87 15.55 2.30
C LEU A 70 -16.51 14.65 1.24
N SER A 71 -17.71 14.97 0.77
CA SER A 71 -18.35 14.21 -0.31
C SER A 71 -17.63 14.33 -1.66
N MET A 72 -16.86 15.40 -1.87
CA MET A 72 -15.97 15.51 -3.04
C MET A 72 -14.70 14.68 -2.90
N ILE A 73 -14.17 14.54 -1.68
CA ILE A 73 -12.94 13.79 -1.40
C ILE A 73 -13.22 12.29 -1.26
N LEU A 74 -14.30 11.93 -0.56
CA LEU A 74 -14.75 10.56 -0.37
C LEU A 74 -16.23 10.47 -0.80
N PRO A 75 -16.50 10.32 -2.09
CA PRO A 75 -17.85 10.28 -2.59
C PRO A 75 -18.64 9.11 -2.02
N SER A 76 -19.92 9.32 -1.72
CA SER A 76 -20.82 8.26 -1.24
C SER A 76 -21.09 7.18 -2.30
N LYS A 77 -20.82 7.47 -3.54
CA LYS A 77 -20.90 6.53 -4.65
C LYS A 77 -19.82 6.88 -5.68
N ILE A 78 -18.96 5.92 -5.98
CA ILE A 78 -17.98 6.13 -7.04
C ILE A 78 -18.64 5.75 -8.37
N ASP A 79 -18.70 6.71 -9.27
CA ASP A 79 -19.02 6.43 -10.66
C ASP A 79 -17.72 5.97 -11.37
N ALA A 80 -17.71 4.70 -11.79
CA ALA A 80 -16.58 4.15 -12.53
C ALA A 80 -16.26 4.97 -13.79
N ALA A 81 -17.29 5.57 -14.42
CA ALA A 81 -17.10 6.44 -15.57
C ALA A 81 -16.41 7.75 -15.19
N TYR A 82 -16.76 8.33 -14.04
CA TYR A 82 -16.08 9.52 -13.53
C TYR A 82 -14.61 9.25 -13.23
N ALA A 83 -14.31 8.16 -12.52
CA ALA A 83 -12.94 7.76 -12.22
C ALA A 83 -12.12 7.48 -13.49
N ALA A 84 -12.72 6.81 -14.47
CA ALA A 84 -12.10 6.55 -15.76
C ALA A 84 -11.81 7.84 -16.54
N ASN A 85 -12.74 8.80 -16.53
CA ASN A 85 -12.56 10.10 -17.17
C ASN A 85 -11.44 10.92 -16.50
N GLN A 86 -11.30 10.84 -15.17
CA GLN A 86 -10.21 11.48 -14.45
C GLN A 86 -8.85 10.95 -14.91
N ILE A 87 -8.67 9.63 -14.93
CA ILE A 87 -7.43 9.00 -15.40
C ILE A 87 -7.14 9.39 -16.85
N SER A 88 -8.15 9.34 -17.72
CA SER A 88 -8.02 9.71 -19.12
C SER A 88 -7.59 11.17 -19.27
N SER A 89 -8.19 12.10 -18.52
CA SER A 89 -7.87 13.52 -18.57
C SER A 89 -6.43 13.79 -18.09
N ILE A 90 -6.00 13.16 -16.99
CA ILE A 90 -4.62 13.29 -16.51
C ILE A 90 -3.64 12.72 -17.53
N THR A 91 -3.96 11.59 -18.14
CA THR A 91 -3.12 10.97 -19.17
C THR A 91 -2.94 11.88 -20.38
N GLN A 92 -4.04 12.45 -20.89
CA GLN A 92 -4.02 13.38 -22.04
C GLN A 92 -3.21 14.65 -21.71
N LYS A 93 -3.43 15.24 -20.53
CA LYS A 93 -2.70 16.42 -20.06
C LYS A 93 -1.19 16.19 -20.08
N ASN A 94 -0.74 15.00 -19.72
CA ASN A 94 0.67 14.64 -19.60
C ASN A 94 1.23 13.95 -20.87
N LYS A 95 0.58 14.10 -22.01
CA LYS A 95 1.05 13.57 -23.31
C LYS A 95 1.35 12.07 -23.32
N SER A 96 0.80 11.34 -22.36
CA SER A 96 0.85 9.88 -22.33
C SER A 96 -0.31 9.28 -23.11
N ASN A 97 -0.14 8.10 -23.66
CA ASN A 97 -1.21 7.41 -24.37
C ASN A 97 -1.83 6.34 -23.48
N LEU A 98 -3.13 6.45 -23.24
CA LEU A 98 -3.90 5.41 -22.53
C LEU A 98 -4.21 4.27 -23.50
N LEU A 99 -3.58 3.11 -23.29
CA LEU A 99 -3.78 1.92 -24.13
C LEU A 99 -4.99 1.11 -23.70
N SER A 100 -5.21 0.99 -22.40
CA SER A 100 -6.37 0.32 -21.81
C SER A 100 -6.64 0.82 -20.42
N LEU A 101 -7.91 0.81 -20.04
CA LEU A 101 -8.37 1.10 -18.68
C LEU A 101 -9.49 0.12 -18.36
N THR A 102 -9.29 -0.66 -17.30
CA THR A 102 -10.28 -1.60 -16.77
C THR A 102 -10.62 -1.19 -15.35
N THR A 103 -11.90 -1.18 -15.03
CA THR A 103 -12.39 -0.87 -13.69
C THR A 103 -13.08 -2.08 -13.08
N ARG A 104 -12.83 -2.34 -11.80
CA ARG A 104 -13.43 -3.43 -11.06
C ARG A 104 -13.75 -3.00 -9.64
N GLN A 105 -14.99 -3.17 -9.24
CA GLN A 105 -15.41 -2.96 -7.85
C GLN A 105 -14.95 -4.14 -6.98
N LEU A 106 -14.27 -3.83 -5.88
CA LEU A 106 -13.89 -4.83 -4.89
C LEU A 106 -14.96 -4.94 -3.80
N ALA A 107 -14.84 -5.99 -2.97
CA ALA A 107 -15.74 -6.18 -1.85
C ALA A 107 -15.68 -4.99 -0.88
N ILE A 108 -16.84 -4.55 -0.41
CA ILE A 108 -16.98 -3.47 0.56
C ILE A 108 -16.45 -3.95 1.91
N ARG A 109 -15.59 -3.18 2.52
CA ARG A 109 -15.19 -3.40 3.92
C ARG A 109 -16.27 -2.84 4.82
N PRO A 110 -16.91 -3.68 5.67
CA PRO A 110 -17.96 -3.20 6.56
C PRO A 110 -17.41 -2.13 7.51
N GLY A 111 -18.19 -1.10 7.74
CA GLY A 111 -17.90 -0.10 8.75
C GLY A 111 -18.08 -0.64 10.17
N VAL A 112 -17.54 0.06 11.15
CA VAL A 112 -17.67 -0.28 12.57
C VAL A 112 -18.41 0.86 13.28
N GLY A 113 -19.52 0.54 13.92
CA GLY A 113 -20.35 1.50 14.66
C GLY A 113 -21.03 2.50 13.73
N THR A 114 -20.82 3.81 13.95
CA THR A 114 -21.39 4.91 13.14
C THR A 114 -20.60 5.19 11.86
N VAL A 115 -19.45 4.52 11.66
CA VAL A 115 -18.63 4.71 10.47
C VAL A 115 -19.18 3.82 9.36
N LYS A 116 -19.54 4.44 8.22
CA LYS A 116 -20.01 3.73 7.04
C LYS A 116 -18.91 2.84 6.45
N GLY A 117 -19.29 1.82 5.72
CA GLY A 117 -18.36 0.93 5.02
C GLY A 117 -17.51 1.68 3.98
N ILE A 118 -16.34 1.15 3.69
CA ILE A 118 -15.46 1.67 2.64
C ILE A 118 -15.49 0.70 1.47
N GLY A 119 -15.91 1.21 0.32
CA GLY A 119 -15.82 0.52 -0.95
C GLY A 119 -14.52 0.89 -1.66
N THR A 120 -14.04 -0.01 -2.50
CA THR A 120 -12.82 0.19 -3.28
C THR A 120 -13.13 -0.08 -4.75
N LEU A 121 -12.82 0.89 -5.61
CA LEU A 121 -12.81 0.72 -7.05
C LEU A 121 -11.36 0.51 -7.50
N ARG A 122 -11.05 -0.68 -7.95
CA ARG A 122 -9.75 -0.99 -8.56
C ARG A 122 -9.76 -0.63 -10.03
N MET A 123 -8.75 0.13 -10.44
CA MET A 123 -8.51 0.53 -11.83
C MET A 123 -7.17 -0.04 -12.28
N GLU A 124 -7.18 -0.74 -13.41
CA GLU A 124 -5.97 -1.20 -14.07
C GLU A 124 -5.79 -0.37 -15.34
N ALA A 125 -4.79 0.52 -15.34
CA ALA A 125 -4.46 1.40 -16.45
C ALA A 125 -3.17 0.93 -17.12
N LYS A 126 -3.19 0.88 -18.45
CA LYS A 126 -1.99 0.63 -19.24
C LYS A 126 -1.69 1.86 -20.08
N LEU A 127 -0.54 2.47 -19.85
CA LEU A 127 -0.10 3.70 -20.48
C LEU A 127 1.13 3.44 -21.32
N SER A 128 1.31 4.21 -22.39
CA SER A 128 2.58 4.28 -23.12
C SER A 128 3.05 5.73 -23.18
N GLY A 129 4.35 5.92 -23.05
CA GLY A 129 4.96 7.24 -23.09
C GLY A 129 6.43 7.20 -22.67
N ASN A 130 7.03 8.39 -22.55
CA ASN A 130 8.37 8.52 -22.02
C ASN A 130 8.35 8.60 -20.47
N TYR A 131 9.52 8.53 -19.87
CA TYR A 131 9.63 8.54 -18.40
C TYR A 131 9.22 9.88 -17.77
N GLU A 132 9.55 11.00 -18.40
CA GLU A 132 9.22 12.32 -17.86
C GLU A 132 7.72 12.59 -17.88
N ASP A 133 7.02 12.24 -18.96
CA ASP A 133 5.57 12.37 -19.07
C ASP A 133 4.87 11.47 -18.03
N PHE A 134 5.37 10.26 -17.83
CA PHE A 134 4.87 9.36 -16.80
C PHE A 134 5.07 9.90 -15.37
N LYS A 135 6.21 10.51 -15.10
CA LYS A 135 6.48 11.15 -13.80
C LYS A 135 5.54 12.33 -13.53
N MET A 136 5.23 13.13 -14.56
CA MET A 136 4.23 14.20 -14.45
C MET A 136 2.83 13.63 -14.22
N PHE A 137 2.47 12.55 -14.90
CA PHE A 137 1.22 11.83 -14.67
C PHE A 137 1.09 11.37 -13.21
N LEU A 138 2.13 10.78 -12.61
CA LEU A 138 2.11 10.36 -11.20
C LEU A 138 1.92 11.56 -10.25
N ARG A 139 2.61 12.66 -10.51
CA ARG A 139 2.47 13.89 -9.71
C ARG A 139 1.05 14.46 -9.78
N ASP A 140 0.47 14.50 -10.97
CA ASP A 140 -0.90 14.96 -11.14
C ASP A 140 -1.91 14.01 -10.48
N MET A 141 -1.63 12.70 -10.46
CA MET A 141 -2.43 11.74 -9.70
C MET A 141 -2.36 11.97 -8.19
N GLU A 142 -1.16 12.20 -7.64
CA GLU A 142 -0.97 12.50 -6.20
C GLU A 142 -1.69 13.79 -5.77
N SER A 143 -1.78 14.76 -6.68
CA SER A 143 -2.49 16.04 -6.41
C SER A 143 -3.99 15.99 -6.71
N ASN A 144 -4.53 14.84 -7.11
CA ASN A 144 -5.94 14.69 -7.41
C ASN A 144 -6.78 14.71 -6.11
N ILE A 145 -7.98 15.26 -6.19
CA ILE A 145 -8.92 15.36 -5.06
C ILE A 145 -9.39 13.96 -4.61
N MET A 146 -9.45 13.00 -5.51
CA MET A 146 -9.91 11.64 -5.20
C MET A 146 -8.86 10.87 -4.39
N ILE A 147 -9.26 10.32 -3.25
CA ILE A 147 -8.39 9.46 -2.44
C ILE A 147 -8.13 8.16 -3.21
N SER A 148 -6.89 7.96 -3.60
CA SER A 148 -6.48 6.78 -4.35
C SER A 148 -5.06 6.36 -3.99
N ASP A 149 -4.82 5.05 -4.05
CA ASP A 149 -3.52 4.44 -3.80
C ASP A 149 -3.00 3.74 -5.06
N LEU A 150 -1.71 3.92 -5.34
CA LEU A 150 -1.01 3.13 -6.35
C LEU A 150 -0.58 1.79 -5.73
N VAL A 151 -1.32 0.73 -6.04
CA VAL A 151 -1.10 -0.62 -5.48
C VAL A 151 0.06 -1.34 -6.15
N SER A 152 0.18 -1.20 -7.47
CA SER A 152 1.28 -1.79 -8.23
C SER A 152 1.64 -0.98 -9.46
N LEU A 153 2.91 -1.06 -9.82
CA LEU A 153 3.47 -0.49 -11.04
C LEU A 153 4.36 -1.52 -11.69
N ARG A 154 4.09 -1.81 -12.97
CA ARG A 154 4.95 -2.62 -13.83
C ARG A 154 5.43 -1.77 -15.00
N ILE A 155 6.72 -1.81 -15.25
CA ILE A 155 7.36 -1.05 -16.34
C ILE A 155 7.98 -2.05 -17.31
N GLU A 156 7.61 -1.95 -18.58
CA GLU A 156 8.08 -2.84 -19.62
C GLU A 156 8.51 -2.03 -20.86
N LYS A 157 9.57 -2.45 -21.53
CA LYS A 157 9.94 -1.84 -22.81
C LYS A 157 8.96 -2.31 -23.89
N GLN A 158 8.49 -1.40 -24.71
CA GLN A 158 7.61 -1.74 -25.83
C GLN A 158 8.35 -2.62 -26.84
N LYS A 159 7.79 -3.77 -27.18
CA LYS A 159 8.34 -4.66 -28.21
C LYS A 159 8.24 -3.97 -29.56
N GLY A 160 9.40 -3.71 -30.18
CA GLY A 160 9.48 -3.12 -31.53
C GLY A 160 9.53 -1.58 -31.60
N GLY A 161 9.74 -0.90 -30.47
CA GLY A 161 9.87 0.56 -30.38
C GLY A 161 10.70 1.03 -29.20
N ASP A 162 10.98 2.33 -29.14
CA ASP A 162 11.69 2.96 -28.03
C ASP A 162 10.76 3.40 -26.88
N GLY A 163 9.45 3.09 -26.99
CA GLY A 163 8.46 3.44 -25.98
C GLY A 163 8.55 2.56 -24.73
N ILE A 164 8.06 3.11 -23.60
CA ILE A 164 7.91 2.39 -22.35
C ILE A 164 6.40 2.19 -22.12
N ILE A 165 6.06 0.99 -21.66
CA ILE A 165 4.70 0.64 -21.25
C ILE A 165 4.67 0.57 -19.73
N TYR A 166 3.73 1.31 -19.14
CA TYR A 166 3.46 1.34 -17.71
C TYR A 166 2.11 0.69 -17.45
N THR A 167 2.09 -0.36 -16.64
CA THR A 167 0.85 -0.99 -16.18
C THR A 167 0.69 -0.66 -14.70
N LEU A 168 -0.39 0.07 -14.37
CA LEU A 168 -0.68 0.55 -13.02
C LEU A 168 -1.93 -0.13 -12.50
N THR A 169 -1.91 -0.48 -11.21
CA THR A 169 -3.11 -0.83 -10.47
C THR A 169 -3.35 0.25 -9.42
N ILE A 170 -4.49 0.91 -9.50
CA ILE A 170 -4.87 2.03 -8.66
C ILE A 170 -6.16 1.67 -7.93
N ASP A 171 -6.19 1.83 -6.62
CA ASP A 171 -7.39 1.65 -5.80
C ASP A 171 -7.93 3.01 -5.39
N ALA A 172 -9.15 3.33 -5.81
CA ALA A 172 -9.88 4.52 -5.40
C ALA A 172 -10.93 4.15 -4.35
N TYR A 173 -11.02 4.95 -3.30
CA TYR A 173 -11.87 4.68 -2.16
C TYR A 173 -13.14 5.52 -2.19
N TYR A 174 -14.24 4.94 -1.73
CA TYR A 174 -15.53 5.61 -1.58
C TYR A 174 -16.27 5.11 -0.34
N GLN A 175 -17.19 5.92 0.14
CA GLN A 175 -18.04 5.55 1.25
C GLN A 175 -19.20 4.68 0.74
N ALA A 176 -19.29 3.44 1.20
CA ALA A 176 -20.40 2.57 0.88
C ALA A 176 -21.62 2.86 1.77
N GLU A 177 -22.81 2.84 1.17
CA GLU A 177 -24.08 2.94 1.90
C GLU A 177 -24.35 1.70 2.78
#